data_29a63735e7adee22e634f406242d7450
#
_entry.id   29a63735e7adee22e634f406242d7450
#
_cell.length_a   1.000
_cell.length_b   1.000
_cell.length_c   1.000
_cell.angle_alpha   90.00
_cell.angle_beta   90.00
_cell.angle_gamma   90.00
#
_symmetry.space_group_name_H-M   'P 1'
#
loop_
_entity.id
_entity.type
_entity.pdbx_description
1 polymer ?
#
loop_
_entity_poly.entity_id
_entity_poly.type
_entity_poly.pdbx_seq_one_letter_code
_entity_poly.pdbx_strand_id
1 'polypeptide(L)'
;MSNDKITEVGVNIQEKATVIWNIANALFGYFKPHEYGLVILPMTVVKRFHDCLLPTHAAVREQYEKVKKLAVIDGFLTRASGYQFYNTSKYTFDLLLSDPDNIEANFRDYLAGFSHNV
;
A
#
# COMPACT_ATOMS: atom_id res chain seq x y z
N MET A 1 -10.09 30.81 1.03
CA MET A 1 -9.60 29.95 0.66
C MET A 1 -8.61 29.70 1.28
N SER A 2 -8.25 29.30 1.50
CA SER A 2 -7.48 28.99 1.59
C SER A 2 -6.67 28.65 2.69
N ASN A 3 -6.58 29.12 3.87
CA ASN A 3 -5.90 28.63 5.03
C ASN A 3 -6.40 27.26 5.45
N ASP A 4 -7.70 27.02 5.31
CA ASP A 4 -8.29 25.73 5.65
C ASP A 4 -7.77 24.61 4.76
N LYS A 5 -7.63 24.88 3.45
CA LYS A 5 -7.08 23.89 2.52
C LYS A 5 -5.61 23.61 2.77
N ILE A 6 -4.84 24.63 3.07
CA ILE A 6 -3.42 24.47 3.38
C ILE A 6 -3.23 23.63 4.64
N THR A 7 -4.03 23.91 5.67
CA THR A 7 -4.00 23.16 6.91
C THR A 7 -4.41 21.71 6.69
N GLU A 8 -5.45 21.48 5.87
CA GLU A 8 -5.92 20.13 5.55
C GLU A 8 -4.84 19.33 4.83
N VAL A 9 -4.18 19.93 3.84
CA VAL A 9 -3.08 19.27 3.11
C VAL A 9 -1.94 18.92 4.06
N GLY A 10 -1.57 19.84 4.95
CA GLY A 10 -0.52 19.60 5.93
C GLY A 10 -0.84 18.45 6.87
N VAL A 11 -2.08 18.37 7.35
CA VAL A 11 -2.53 17.27 8.21
C VAL A 11 -2.49 15.95 7.46
N ASN A 12 -2.95 15.91 6.21
CA ASN A 12 -2.92 14.70 5.40
C ASN A 12 -1.51 14.18 5.15
N ILE A 13 -0.57 15.09 4.85
CA ILE A 13 0.83 14.72 4.65
C ILE A 13 1.40 14.14 5.94
N GLN A 14 1.11 14.75 7.09
CA GLN A 14 1.61 14.33 8.38
C GLN A 14 1.07 12.94 8.74
N GLU A 15 -0.22 12.69 8.50
CA GLU A 15 -0.82 11.39 8.75
C GLU A 15 -0.19 10.30 7.90
N LYS A 16 0.03 10.57 6.62
CA LYS A 16 0.67 9.61 5.71
C LYS A 16 2.11 9.32 6.11
N ALA A 17 2.85 10.35 6.49
CA ALA A 17 4.22 10.20 6.96
C ALA A 17 4.28 9.35 8.23
N THR A 18 3.34 9.53 9.14
CA THR A 18 3.25 8.75 10.38
C THR A 18 3.01 7.26 10.07
N VAL A 19 2.11 6.97 9.14
CA VAL A 19 1.83 5.58 8.75
C VAL A 19 3.07 4.93 8.15
N ILE A 20 3.76 5.61 7.23
CA ILE A 20 4.99 5.12 6.61
C ILE A 20 6.03 4.86 7.69
N TRP A 21 6.22 5.79 8.60
CA TRP A 21 7.19 5.69 9.68
C TRP A 21 6.90 4.50 10.59
N ASN A 22 5.64 4.30 10.95
CA ASN A 22 5.25 3.22 11.84
C ASN A 22 5.50 1.85 11.19
N ILE A 23 5.19 1.70 9.91
CA ILE A 23 5.47 0.46 9.19
C ILE A 23 6.98 0.23 9.07
N ALA A 24 7.72 1.27 8.72
CA ALA A 24 9.18 1.15 8.58
C ALA A 24 9.84 0.74 9.90
N ASN A 25 9.42 1.34 11.01
CA ASN A 25 9.95 0.98 12.32
C ASN A 25 9.60 -0.45 12.72
N ALA A 26 8.38 -0.89 12.41
CA ALA A 26 7.95 -2.23 12.74
C ALA A 26 8.69 -3.29 11.92
N LEU A 27 9.06 -2.96 10.68
CA LEU A 27 9.75 -3.90 9.79
C LEU A 27 11.26 -3.94 10.02
N PHE A 28 11.88 -2.77 10.24
CA PHE A 28 13.32 -2.64 10.20
C PHE A 28 13.93 -2.19 11.53
N GLY A 29 13.08 -1.88 12.52
CA GLY A 29 13.55 -1.32 13.78
C GLY A 29 14.09 0.09 13.60
N TYR A 30 14.93 0.52 14.53
CA TYR A 30 15.55 1.83 14.43
C TYR A 30 16.71 1.76 13.45
N PHE A 31 16.76 2.73 12.54
CA PHE A 31 17.84 2.81 11.57
C PHE A 31 18.50 4.19 11.64
N LYS A 32 19.76 4.25 11.17
CA LYS A 32 20.57 5.46 11.27
C LYS A 32 20.05 6.54 10.31
N PRO A 33 20.27 7.83 10.61
CA PRO A 33 19.77 8.90 9.74
C PRO A 33 20.12 8.76 8.26
N HIS A 34 21.32 8.27 7.93
CA HIS A 34 21.73 8.12 6.53
C HIS A 34 21.01 6.96 5.83
N GLU A 35 20.31 6.11 6.57
CA GLU A 35 19.55 5.00 6.01
C GLU A 35 18.11 5.39 5.66
N TYR A 36 17.65 6.55 6.11
CA TYR A 36 16.26 6.98 5.89
C TYR A 36 15.89 7.02 4.41
N GLY A 37 16.78 7.55 3.56
CA GLY A 37 16.49 7.61 2.14
C GLY A 37 16.32 6.24 1.50
N LEU A 38 17.03 5.22 2.01
CA LEU A 38 16.96 3.87 1.49
C LEU A 38 15.67 3.15 1.89
N VAL A 39 15.01 3.59 2.96
CA VAL A 39 13.81 2.95 3.48
C VAL A 39 12.57 3.80 3.19
N ILE A 40 12.61 5.08 3.52
CA ILE A 40 11.45 5.95 3.47
C ILE A 40 11.03 6.27 2.04
N LEU A 41 11.98 6.48 1.11
CA LEU A 41 11.64 6.78 -0.27
C LEU A 41 10.90 5.62 -0.95
N PRO A 42 11.39 4.37 -0.91
CA PRO A 42 10.61 3.25 -1.46
C PRO A 42 9.26 3.07 -0.77
N MET A 43 9.22 3.24 0.55
CA MET A 43 7.96 3.11 1.29
C MET A 43 6.96 4.19 0.90
N THR A 44 7.42 5.37 0.56
CA THR A 44 6.56 6.46 0.09
C THR A 44 5.91 6.09 -1.24
N VAL A 45 6.66 5.47 -2.15
CA VAL A 45 6.12 5.00 -3.43
C VAL A 45 5.07 3.91 -3.21
N VAL A 46 5.37 2.93 -2.35
CA VAL A 46 4.42 1.85 -2.02
C VAL A 46 3.15 2.43 -1.40
N LYS A 47 3.29 3.39 -0.49
CA LYS A 47 2.14 4.04 0.14
C LYS A 47 1.27 4.74 -0.90
N ARG A 48 1.87 5.38 -1.88
CA ARG A 48 1.12 6.06 -2.94
C ARG A 48 0.31 5.06 -3.77
N PHE A 49 0.92 3.94 -4.16
CA PHE A 49 0.20 2.89 -4.86
C PHE A 49 -0.93 2.32 -4.01
N HIS A 50 -0.65 2.09 -2.73
CA HIS A 50 -1.66 1.63 -1.79
C HIS A 50 -2.87 2.56 -1.75
N ASP A 51 -2.62 3.86 -1.60
CA ASP A 51 -3.70 4.84 -1.49
C ASP A 51 -4.51 4.97 -2.77
N CYS A 52 -3.87 4.85 -3.93
CA CYS A 52 -4.57 4.83 -5.20
C CYS A 52 -5.51 3.64 -5.31
N LEU A 53 -5.08 2.47 -4.83
CA LEU A 53 -5.84 1.23 -4.97
C LEU A 53 -6.86 1.02 -3.85
N LEU A 54 -6.74 1.74 -2.74
CA LEU A 54 -7.58 1.51 -1.57
C LEU A 54 -9.08 1.61 -1.85
N PRO A 55 -9.58 2.62 -2.59
CA PRO A 55 -11.03 2.72 -2.82
C PRO A 55 -11.63 1.54 -3.57
N THR A 56 -10.83 0.85 -4.39
CA THR A 56 -11.29 -0.30 -5.17
C THR A 56 -10.74 -1.63 -4.68
N HIS A 57 -10.10 -1.65 -3.52
CA HIS A 57 -9.46 -2.85 -2.98
C HIS A 57 -10.42 -4.02 -2.85
N ALA A 58 -11.62 -3.78 -2.31
CA ALA A 58 -12.62 -4.82 -2.15
C ALA A 58 -13.08 -5.37 -3.50
N ALA A 59 -13.26 -4.51 -4.51
CA ALA A 59 -13.67 -4.92 -5.85
C ALA A 59 -12.60 -5.80 -6.51
N VAL A 60 -11.33 -5.44 -6.36
CA VAL A 60 -10.21 -6.24 -6.89
C VAL A 60 -10.16 -7.60 -6.20
N ARG A 61 -10.32 -7.64 -4.88
CA ARG A 61 -10.32 -8.89 -4.13
C ARG A 61 -11.46 -9.80 -4.57
N GLU A 62 -12.66 -9.25 -4.71
CA GLU A 62 -13.81 -10.02 -5.18
C GLU A 62 -13.58 -10.59 -6.57
N GLN A 63 -13.11 -9.75 -7.49
CA GLN A 63 -12.84 -10.19 -8.85
C GLN A 63 -11.71 -11.23 -8.90
N TYR A 64 -10.67 -11.05 -8.10
CA TYR A 64 -9.56 -12.01 -8.04
C TYR A 64 -10.05 -13.40 -7.64
N GLU A 65 -10.92 -13.50 -6.65
CA GLU A 65 -11.46 -14.79 -6.22
C GLU A 65 -12.24 -15.48 -7.35
N LYS A 66 -12.86 -14.71 -8.24
CA LYS A 66 -13.61 -15.26 -9.38
C LYS A 66 -12.70 -15.72 -10.53
N VAL A 67 -11.56 -15.03 -10.75
CA VAL A 67 -10.76 -15.26 -11.96
C VAL A 67 -9.38 -15.87 -11.70
N LYS A 68 -9.00 -16.08 -10.46
CA LYS A 68 -7.63 -16.51 -10.10
C LYS A 68 -7.17 -17.81 -10.75
N LYS A 69 -8.12 -18.63 -11.17
CA LYS A 69 -7.79 -19.91 -11.82
C LYS A 69 -7.65 -19.78 -13.35
N LEU A 70 -7.95 -18.62 -13.90
CA LEU A 70 -7.81 -18.39 -15.34
C LEU A 70 -6.35 -18.16 -15.71
N ALA A 71 -6.02 -18.44 -16.97
CA ALA A 71 -4.65 -18.26 -17.46
C ALA A 71 -4.26 -16.78 -17.57
N VAL A 72 -5.21 -15.91 -17.90
CA VAL A 72 -4.98 -14.47 -18.05
C VAL A 72 -6.00 -13.72 -17.19
N ILE A 73 -5.50 -12.97 -16.21
CA ILE A 73 -6.36 -12.28 -15.24
C ILE A 73 -6.17 -10.77 -15.24
N ASP A 74 -5.10 -10.25 -15.87
CA ASP A 74 -4.74 -8.83 -15.78
C ASP A 74 -5.86 -7.90 -16.23
N GLY A 75 -6.52 -8.22 -17.34
CA GLY A 75 -7.60 -7.39 -17.87
C GLY A 75 -8.77 -7.27 -16.91
N PHE A 76 -9.11 -8.35 -16.21
CA PHE A 76 -10.18 -8.33 -15.21
C PHE A 76 -9.81 -7.46 -14.02
N LEU A 77 -8.57 -7.58 -13.57
CA LEU A 77 -8.13 -6.93 -12.35
C LEU A 77 -7.81 -5.45 -12.56
N THR A 78 -7.28 -5.07 -13.72
CA THR A 78 -7.07 -3.67 -14.04
C THR A 78 -8.39 -2.94 -14.20
N ARG A 79 -9.40 -3.61 -14.78
CA ARG A 79 -10.74 -3.02 -14.86
C ARG A 79 -11.33 -2.81 -13.47
N ALA A 80 -11.16 -3.78 -12.58
CA ALA A 80 -11.67 -3.68 -11.22
C ALA A 80 -10.97 -2.59 -10.42
N SER A 81 -9.65 -2.44 -10.58
CA SER A 81 -8.87 -1.44 -9.85
C SER A 81 -9.10 -0.02 -10.37
N GLY A 82 -9.39 0.13 -11.65
CA GLY A 82 -9.48 1.43 -12.30
C GLY A 82 -8.13 2.00 -12.72
N TYR A 83 -7.06 1.21 -12.61
CA TYR A 83 -5.70 1.60 -12.98
C TYR A 83 -5.10 0.53 -13.86
N GLN A 84 -3.91 0.80 -14.41
CA GLN A 84 -3.18 -0.18 -15.20
C GLN A 84 -2.36 -1.14 -14.34
N PHE A 85 -2.56 -1.08 -13.03
CA PHE A 85 -1.94 -1.97 -12.05
C PHE A 85 -2.95 -2.30 -10.97
N TYR A 86 -2.63 -3.34 -10.15
CA TYR A 86 -3.53 -3.79 -9.09
C TYR A 86 -2.72 -4.49 -8.00
N ASN A 87 -3.40 -4.82 -6.91
CA ASN A 87 -2.84 -5.67 -5.85
C ASN A 87 -3.91 -6.67 -5.43
N THR A 88 -3.57 -7.95 -5.41
CA THR A 88 -4.50 -9.03 -5.06
C THR A 88 -4.43 -9.44 -3.59
N SER A 89 -3.50 -8.89 -2.81
CA SER A 89 -3.36 -9.22 -1.40
C SER A 89 -4.57 -8.71 -0.61
N LYS A 90 -4.91 -9.43 0.45
CA LYS A 90 -5.95 -8.99 1.38
C LYS A 90 -5.50 -7.82 2.26
N TYR A 91 -4.20 -7.56 2.32
CA TYR A 91 -3.66 -6.59 3.26
C TYR A 91 -3.81 -5.16 2.76
N THR A 92 -4.09 -4.28 3.71
CA THR A 92 -3.95 -2.83 3.59
C THR A 92 -2.92 -2.40 4.64
N PHE A 93 -2.51 -1.15 4.60
CA PHE A 93 -1.58 -0.64 5.63
C PHE A 93 -2.20 -0.73 7.02
N ASP A 94 -3.51 -0.49 7.13
CA ASP A 94 -4.20 -0.62 8.43
C ASP A 94 -4.13 -2.05 8.95
N LEU A 95 -4.37 -3.04 8.09
CA LEU A 95 -4.28 -4.43 8.49
C LEU A 95 -2.85 -4.84 8.83
N LEU A 96 -1.87 -4.32 8.12
CA LEU A 96 -0.47 -4.60 8.43
C LEU A 96 -0.11 -4.10 9.84
N LEU A 97 -0.54 -2.88 10.17
CA LEU A 97 -0.26 -2.31 11.48
C LEU A 97 -1.05 -2.97 12.60
N SER A 98 -2.18 -3.60 12.29
CA SER A 98 -3.00 -4.29 13.29
C SER A 98 -2.40 -5.60 13.79
N ASP A 99 -1.38 -6.12 13.10
CA ASP A 99 -0.74 -7.40 13.45
C ASP A 99 0.79 -7.23 13.47
N PRO A 100 1.32 -6.52 14.45
CA PRO A 100 2.76 -6.20 14.47
C PRO A 100 3.66 -7.43 14.62
N ASP A 101 3.19 -8.51 15.21
CA ASP A 101 4.01 -9.71 15.39
C ASP A 101 4.31 -10.41 14.07
N ASN A 102 3.44 -10.26 13.08
CA ASN A 102 3.58 -10.91 11.79
C ASN A 102 3.78 -9.93 10.66
N ILE A 103 4.17 -8.68 10.96
CA ILE A 103 4.18 -7.62 9.96
C ILE A 103 5.14 -7.91 8.81
N GLU A 104 6.28 -8.54 9.08
CA GLU A 104 7.24 -8.85 8.02
C GLU A 104 6.64 -9.82 7.00
N ALA A 105 6.09 -10.94 7.46
CA ALA A 105 5.48 -11.93 6.58
C ALA A 105 4.27 -11.33 5.83
N ASN A 106 3.46 -10.56 6.53
CA ASN A 106 2.27 -9.96 5.95
C ASN A 106 2.62 -8.88 4.93
N PHE A 107 3.67 -8.10 5.19
CA PHE A 107 4.14 -7.10 4.25
C PHE A 107 4.73 -7.74 2.99
N ARG A 108 5.45 -8.85 3.14
CA ARG A 108 5.95 -9.61 1.99
C ARG A 108 4.80 -10.14 1.13
N ASP A 109 3.74 -10.64 1.77
CA ASP A 109 2.54 -11.07 1.05
C ASP A 109 1.88 -9.91 0.32
N TYR A 110 1.80 -8.76 0.97
CA TYR A 110 1.26 -7.55 0.34
C TYR A 110 2.07 -7.17 -0.91
N LEU A 111 3.39 -7.13 -0.82
CA LEU A 111 4.24 -6.79 -1.96
C LEU A 111 4.09 -7.79 -3.09
N ALA A 112 3.97 -9.08 -2.76
CA ALA A 112 3.80 -10.13 -3.76
C ALA A 112 2.45 -10.05 -4.47
N GLY A 113 1.47 -9.37 -3.89
CA GLY A 113 0.15 -9.20 -4.50
C GLY A 113 0.09 -8.16 -5.61
N PHE A 114 1.08 -7.29 -5.74
CA PHE A 114 1.11 -6.31 -6.82
C PHE A 114 1.20 -6.99 -8.17
N SER A 115 0.57 -6.39 -9.18
CA SER A 115 0.74 -6.83 -10.55
C SER A 115 2.21 -6.75 -10.95
N HIS A 116 2.63 -7.61 -11.87
CA HIS A 116 4.05 -7.76 -12.19
C HIS A 116 4.66 -6.52 -12.87
N ASN A 117 3.85 -5.58 -13.31
CA ASN A 117 4.34 -4.34 -13.92
C ASN A 117 4.64 -3.22 -12.91
N VAL A 118 4.47 -3.50 -11.63
CA VAL A 118 4.79 -2.53 -10.58
C VAL A 118 6.24 -2.64 -10.14
#